data_3b50470376d439cb09a9b4a66b02f988
#
_entry.id   3b50470376d439cb09a9b4a66b02f988
#
_cell.length_a   1.000
_cell.length_b   1.000
_cell.length_c   1.000
_cell.angle_alpha   90.00
_cell.angle_beta   90.00
_cell.angle_gamma   90.00
#
_symmetry.space_group_name_H-M   'P 1'
#
loop_
_entity.id
_entity.type
_entity.pdbx_description
1 polymer ?
#
loop_
_entity_poly.entity_id
_entity_poly.type
_entity_poly.pdbx_seq_one_letter_code
_entity_poly.pdbx_strand_id
1 'polypeptide(L)'
;MSKKVLLTSVCRPLGPKYGDAPSVGYELLYGQVTRAQGLFSPRTVNIHYSLEYIAENLDAPTVVLQYPSEAELIRELKKGYDYVGVSFLLAVMHKMQAAVALIRKHAPNSKIVLGGYGTVLDDEALKPYGDYFCREEGVGFFRRLLGEPELPRPYTQPLLVSWRRIFG
;
A
#
# COMPACT_ATOMS: atom_id res chain seq x y z
N MET A 1 -3.69 -22.09 10.98
CA MET A 1 -2.67 -21.01 11.07
C MET A 1 -3.32 -19.70 10.69
N SER A 2 -3.11 -18.65 11.46
CA SER A 2 -3.61 -17.30 11.14
C SER A 2 -2.90 -16.79 9.88
N LYS A 3 -3.67 -16.27 8.92
CA LYS A 3 -3.14 -15.67 7.69
C LYS A 3 -2.41 -14.37 8.01
N LYS A 4 -1.31 -14.08 7.32
CA LYS A 4 -0.54 -12.85 7.49
C LYS A 4 -0.78 -11.89 6.33
N VAL A 5 -0.96 -10.62 6.64
CA VAL A 5 -1.26 -9.57 5.66
C VAL A 5 -0.18 -8.49 5.66
N LEU A 6 0.30 -8.13 4.48
CA LEU A 6 1.08 -6.93 4.26
C LEU A 6 0.23 -5.92 3.50
N LEU A 7 0.03 -4.74 4.05
CA LEU A 7 -0.61 -3.62 3.36
C LEU A 7 0.45 -2.60 2.97
N THR A 8 0.52 -2.27 1.70
CA THR A 8 1.52 -1.33 1.21
C THR A 8 0.93 -0.34 0.19
N SER A 9 1.59 0.77 0.03
CA SER A 9 1.43 1.66 -1.10
C SER A 9 2.51 1.40 -2.14
N VAL A 10 2.50 2.16 -3.25
CA VAL A 10 3.56 2.10 -4.25
C VAL A 10 4.91 2.53 -3.67
N CYS A 11 6.00 2.04 -4.25
CA CYS A 11 7.35 2.38 -3.80
C CYS A 11 7.72 3.83 -4.13
N ARG A 12 8.47 4.45 -3.24
CA ARG A 12 9.14 5.74 -3.49
C ARG A 12 10.37 5.55 -4.39
N PRO A 13 10.84 6.59 -5.12
CA PRO A 13 10.24 7.93 -5.18
C PRO A 13 8.87 7.89 -5.86
N LEU A 14 7.94 8.73 -5.42
CA LEU A 14 6.58 8.80 -5.98
C LEU A 14 6.52 9.63 -7.25
N GLY A 15 7.49 10.52 -7.44
CA GLY A 15 7.60 11.35 -8.62
C GLY A 15 8.13 10.59 -9.83
N PRO A 16 7.96 11.15 -11.04
CA PRO A 16 8.54 10.59 -12.25
C PRO A 16 10.06 10.56 -12.13
N LYS A 17 10.65 9.48 -12.58
CA LYS A 17 12.04 9.50 -12.99
C LYS A 17 12.13 10.40 -14.22
N TYR A 18 13.31 10.97 -14.47
CA TYR A 18 13.60 11.67 -15.73
C TYR A 18 13.20 10.76 -16.90
N GLY A 19 12.28 11.25 -17.74
CA GLY A 19 11.77 10.53 -18.90
C GLY A 19 10.53 9.66 -18.68
N ASP A 20 10.05 9.49 -17.46
CA ASP A 20 8.79 8.80 -17.20
C ASP A 20 7.58 9.73 -17.53
N ALA A 21 6.48 9.13 -17.92
CA ALA A 21 5.24 9.86 -18.13
C ALA A 21 4.88 10.70 -16.88
N PRO A 22 4.41 11.94 -17.05
CA PRO A 22 4.22 12.85 -15.96
C PRO A 22 3.12 12.38 -15.01
N SER A 23 3.49 12.14 -13.77
CA SER A 23 2.56 12.03 -12.65
C SER A 23 2.41 13.37 -11.94
N VAL A 24 2.27 14.44 -12.72
CA VAL A 24 2.33 15.84 -12.25
C VAL A 24 1.34 16.13 -11.13
N GLY A 25 0.14 15.58 -11.20
CA GLY A 25 -0.87 15.76 -10.14
C GLY A 25 -0.47 15.08 -8.84
N TYR A 26 0.18 13.94 -8.92
CA TYR A 26 0.65 13.20 -7.75
C TYR A 26 1.86 13.89 -7.13
N GLU A 27 2.77 14.43 -7.92
CA GLU A 27 3.90 15.22 -7.42
C GLU A 27 3.48 16.51 -6.76
N LEU A 28 2.48 17.20 -7.27
CA LEU A 28 1.95 18.41 -6.63
C LEU A 28 1.33 18.12 -5.26
N LEU A 29 0.61 17.01 -5.14
CA LEU A 29 0.01 16.59 -3.87
C LEU A 29 1.03 15.99 -2.90
N TYR A 30 2.03 15.30 -3.41
CA TYR A 30 3.01 14.56 -2.62
C TYR A 30 4.46 14.97 -2.90
N GLY A 31 4.69 16.03 -3.67
CA GLY A 31 6.01 16.49 -4.07
C GLY A 31 6.94 16.80 -2.91
N GLN A 32 6.36 17.17 -1.78
CA GLN A 32 7.08 17.33 -0.52
C GLN A 32 7.61 16.00 0.06
N VAL A 33 7.01 14.87 -0.32
CA VAL A 33 7.41 13.54 0.16
C VAL A 33 8.53 12.96 -0.69
N THR A 34 8.68 13.41 -1.94
CA THR A 34 9.50 12.74 -2.94
C THR A 34 10.84 13.40 -3.21
N ARG A 35 10.95 14.69 -3.08
CA ARG A 35 12.13 15.43 -3.56
C ARG A 35 12.95 16.10 -2.50
N ALA A 36 12.38 16.45 -1.43
CA ALA A 36 13.10 17.16 -0.40
C ALA A 36 13.92 16.17 0.43
N GLN A 37 14.80 15.48 -0.21
CA GLN A 37 15.61 14.44 0.40
C GLN A 37 16.97 14.98 0.85
N GLY A 38 17.04 16.29 1.12
CA GLY A 38 18.18 16.88 1.81
C GLY A 38 18.14 16.58 3.31
N LEU A 39 19.28 16.70 3.98
CA LEU A 39 19.45 16.51 5.43
C LEU A 39 18.44 17.29 6.29
N PHE A 40 17.83 18.33 5.76
CA PHE A 40 16.92 19.25 6.48
C PHE A 40 15.50 19.27 5.93
N SER A 41 15.15 18.33 5.09
CA SER A 41 13.77 18.27 4.63
C SER A 41 12.92 17.57 5.69
N PRO A 42 11.91 18.27 6.26
CA PRO A 42 10.94 17.58 7.06
C PRO A 42 10.30 16.52 6.16
N ARG A 43 10.47 15.26 6.50
CA ARG A 43 9.66 14.19 5.94
C ARG A 43 8.23 14.50 6.31
N THR A 44 7.52 15.19 5.44
CA THR A 44 6.08 15.30 5.57
C THR A 44 5.54 13.90 5.43
N VAL A 45 5.14 13.36 6.54
CA VAL A 45 4.59 12.02 6.64
C VAL A 45 3.17 12.11 6.10
N ASN A 46 3.02 11.99 4.79
CA ASN A 46 1.73 11.67 4.22
C ASN A 46 1.42 10.23 4.61
N ILE A 47 0.71 10.10 5.71
CA ILE A 47 0.23 8.83 6.20
C ILE A 47 -0.86 8.37 5.26
N HIS A 48 -0.71 7.17 4.72
CA HIS A 48 -1.78 6.51 3.99
C HIS A 48 -2.78 5.97 5.02
N TYR A 49 -3.61 6.86 5.54
CA TYR A 49 -4.51 6.58 6.66
C TYR A 49 -5.36 5.33 6.44
N SER A 50 -5.84 5.11 5.21
CA SER A 50 -6.68 3.95 4.91
C SER A 50 -5.98 2.60 5.13
N LEU A 51 -4.66 2.51 4.94
CA LEU A 51 -3.91 1.28 5.21
C LEU A 51 -3.83 0.98 6.71
N GLU A 52 -3.55 2.01 7.52
CA GLU A 52 -3.54 1.89 8.98
C GLU A 52 -4.94 1.57 9.51
N TYR A 53 -5.96 2.22 8.94
CA TYR A 53 -7.36 1.98 9.32
C TYR A 53 -7.80 0.55 9.05
N ILE A 54 -7.44 -0.01 7.91
CA ILE A 54 -7.70 -1.41 7.60
C ILE A 54 -6.95 -2.30 8.61
N ALA A 55 -5.66 -2.07 8.80
CA ALA A 55 -4.82 -2.89 9.67
C ALA A 55 -5.32 -2.92 11.13
N GLU A 56 -5.79 -1.79 11.65
CA GLU A 56 -6.31 -1.69 13.03
C GLU A 56 -7.60 -2.50 13.24
N ASN A 57 -8.32 -2.80 12.16
CA ASN A 57 -9.61 -3.49 12.20
C ASN A 57 -9.57 -4.92 11.65
N LEU A 58 -8.38 -5.52 11.54
CA LEU A 58 -8.21 -6.94 11.20
C LEU A 58 -7.69 -7.73 12.41
N ASP A 59 -8.21 -8.94 12.56
CA ASP A 59 -7.73 -9.87 13.60
C ASP A 59 -6.44 -10.58 13.14
N ALA A 60 -6.22 -10.68 11.84
CA ALA A 60 -5.02 -11.25 11.23
C ALA A 60 -3.79 -10.37 11.48
N PRO A 61 -2.61 -10.97 11.78
CA PRO A 61 -1.37 -10.23 11.86
C PRO A 61 -1.10 -9.41 10.61
N THR A 62 -1.20 -8.09 10.73
CA THR A 62 -1.11 -7.16 9.61
C THR A 62 0.05 -6.18 9.81
N VAL A 63 0.87 -6.04 8.79
CA VAL A 63 1.95 -5.05 8.73
C VAL A 63 1.60 -3.99 7.70
N VAL A 64 1.82 -2.72 8.03
CA VAL A 64 1.63 -1.60 7.12
C VAL A 64 2.99 -1.03 6.73
N LEU A 65 3.24 -0.95 5.43
CA LEU A 65 4.46 -0.42 4.87
C LEU A 65 4.15 0.74 3.92
N GLN A 66 4.23 1.96 4.43
CA GLN A 66 3.84 3.15 3.70
C GLN A 66 4.99 3.70 2.87
N TYR A 67 4.76 3.85 1.57
CA TYR A 67 5.72 4.41 0.62
C TYR A 67 7.14 3.86 0.81
N PRO A 68 7.33 2.53 0.80
CA PRO A 68 8.63 1.92 1.02
C PRO A 68 9.58 2.26 -0.14
N SER A 69 10.87 2.19 0.12
CA SER A 69 11.83 1.93 -0.95
C SER A 69 11.68 0.49 -1.46
N GLU A 70 12.14 0.21 -2.65
CA GLU A 70 12.14 -1.16 -3.18
C GLU A 70 12.87 -2.15 -2.23
N ALA A 71 14.00 -1.71 -1.66
CA ALA A 71 14.76 -2.52 -0.72
C ALA A 71 14.00 -2.82 0.57
N GLU A 72 13.22 -1.86 1.09
CA GLU A 72 12.35 -2.06 2.25
C GLU A 72 11.22 -3.04 1.92
N LEU A 73 10.57 -2.89 0.77
CA LEU A 73 9.53 -3.81 0.32
C LEU A 73 10.09 -5.24 0.18
N ILE A 74 11.22 -5.41 -0.51
CA ILE A 74 11.85 -6.72 -0.70
C ILE A 74 12.19 -7.38 0.64
N ARG A 75 12.77 -6.61 1.58
CA ARG A 75 13.12 -7.12 2.91
C ARG A 75 11.87 -7.58 3.67
N GLU A 76 10.78 -6.85 3.55
CA GLU A 76 9.52 -7.19 4.21
C GLU A 76 8.87 -8.43 3.59
N LEU A 77 8.80 -8.50 2.26
CA LEU A 77 8.23 -9.65 1.53
C LEU A 77 8.88 -10.99 1.90
N LYS A 78 10.19 -10.99 2.18
CA LYS A 78 10.93 -12.21 2.59
C LYS A 78 10.48 -12.80 3.93
N LYS A 79 9.72 -12.07 4.74
CA LYS A 79 9.16 -12.56 6.00
C LYS A 79 7.95 -13.48 5.80
N GLY A 80 7.41 -13.58 4.58
CA GLY A 80 6.29 -14.43 4.19
C GLY A 80 4.94 -13.86 4.61
N TYR A 81 4.10 -13.61 3.62
CA TYR A 81 2.73 -13.11 3.75
C TYR A 81 1.80 -13.92 2.87
N ASP A 82 0.58 -14.20 3.36
CA ASP A 82 -0.45 -14.87 2.57
C ASP A 82 -1.09 -13.88 1.58
N TYR A 83 -1.27 -12.63 2.02
CA TYR A 83 -1.84 -11.56 1.23
C TYR A 83 -0.96 -10.31 1.25
N VAL A 84 -0.81 -9.69 0.08
CA VAL A 84 -0.15 -8.38 -0.06
C VAL A 84 -1.13 -7.42 -0.71
N GLY A 85 -1.64 -6.48 0.07
CA GLY A 85 -2.50 -5.40 -0.40
C GLY A 85 -1.67 -4.23 -0.92
N VAL A 86 -1.90 -3.82 -2.17
CA VAL A 86 -1.23 -2.68 -2.80
C VAL A 86 -2.24 -1.59 -3.09
N SER A 87 -2.15 -0.47 -2.38
CA SER A 87 -2.97 0.71 -2.65
C SER A 87 -2.28 1.64 -3.64
N PHE A 88 -2.99 2.04 -4.69
CA PHE A 88 -2.45 2.92 -5.71
C PHE A 88 -3.50 3.88 -6.28
N LEU A 89 -3.02 4.94 -6.91
CA LEU A 89 -3.80 5.85 -7.74
C LEU A 89 -3.51 5.58 -9.21
N LEU A 90 -4.46 5.88 -10.08
CA LEU A 90 -4.33 5.67 -11.52
C LEU A 90 -3.08 6.37 -12.09
N ALA A 91 -2.78 7.58 -11.62
CA ALA A 91 -1.62 8.36 -12.05
C ALA A 91 -0.26 7.68 -11.81
N VAL A 92 -0.20 6.69 -10.92
CA VAL A 92 1.02 5.95 -10.58
C VAL A 92 0.89 4.45 -10.88
N MET A 93 0.08 4.10 -11.87
CA MET A 93 -0.13 2.71 -12.28
C MET A 93 1.20 1.99 -12.57
N HIS A 94 2.12 2.65 -13.27
CA HIS A 94 3.46 2.10 -13.55
C HIS A 94 4.25 1.74 -12.28
N LYS A 95 4.07 2.49 -11.19
CA LYS A 95 4.67 2.18 -9.88
C LYS A 95 4.01 0.97 -9.22
N MET A 96 2.69 0.84 -9.38
CA MET A 96 1.97 -0.37 -8.93
C MET A 96 2.47 -1.60 -9.70
N GLN A 97 2.63 -1.51 -11.02
CA GLN A 97 3.18 -2.60 -11.85
C GLN A 97 4.58 -3.01 -11.37
N ALA A 98 5.46 -2.04 -11.09
CA ALA A 98 6.80 -2.31 -10.55
C ALA A 98 6.73 -3.00 -9.18
N ALA A 99 5.87 -2.53 -8.27
CA ALA A 99 5.68 -3.15 -6.96
C ALA A 99 5.16 -4.59 -7.08
N VAL A 100 4.19 -4.84 -7.96
CA VAL A 100 3.68 -6.18 -8.26
C VAL A 100 4.76 -7.10 -8.80
N ALA A 101 5.62 -6.62 -9.69
CA ALA A 101 6.76 -7.39 -10.20
C ALA A 101 7.72 -7.81 -9.07
N LEU A 102 8.00 -6.92 -8.12
CA LEU A 102 8.78 -7.26 -6.93
C LEU A 102 8.08 -8.29 -6.05
N ILE A 103 6.77 -8.15 -5.83
CA ILE A 103 5.98 -9.10 -5.03
C ILE A 103 6.01 -10.48 -5.67
N ARG A 104 5.71 -10.58 -6.96
CA ARG A 104 5.74 -11.87 -7.70
C ARG A 104 7.12 -12.53 -7.67
N LYS A 105 8.20 -11.71 -7.71
CA LYS A 105 9.58 -12.21 -7.65
C LYS A 105 10.00 -12.70 -6.27
N HIS A 106 9.63 -11.98 -5.21
CA HIS A 106 10.17 -12.20 -3.86
C HIS A 106 9.19 -12.88 -2.89
N ALA A 107 7.91 -12.93 -3.26
CA ALA A 107 6.84 -13.60 -2.51
C ALA A 107 5.85 -14.27 -3.48
N PRO A 108 6.29 -15.24 -4.30
CA PRO A 108 5.49 -15.81 -5.40
C PRO A 108 4.21 -16.51 -4.92
N ASN A 109 4.16 -16.96 -3.68
CA ASN A 109 3.01 -17.64 -3.10
C ASN A 109 1.97 -16.68 -2.50
N SER A 110 2.32 -15.40 -2.35
CA SER A 110 1.40 -14.40 -1.82
C SER A 110 0.31 -14.05 -2.83
N LYS A 111 -0.92 -13.90 -2.36
CA LYS A 111 -2.03 -13.35 -3.15
C LYS A 111 -1.98 -11.83 -3.14
N ILE A 112 -2.09 -11.21 -4.30
CA ILE A 112 -2.04 -9.76 -4.45
C ILE A 112 -3.46 -9.19 -4.45
N VAL A 113 -3.70 -8.24 -3.56
CA VAL A 113 -4.96 -7.47 -3.49
C VAL A 113 -4.67 -6.06 -3.96
N LEU A 114 -5.27 -5.64 -5.07
CA LEU A 114 -5.17 -4.25 -5.54
C LEU A 114 -6.30 -3.42 -4.94
N GLY A 115 -5.97 -2.23 -4.43
CA GLY A 115 -6.90 -1.30 -3.80
C GLY A 115 -6.59 0.16 -4.11
N GLY A 116 -7.43 1.06 -3.61
CA GLY A 116 -7.34 2.49 -3.85
C GLY A 116 -8.01 2.93 -5.16
N TYR A 117 -7.91 4.21 -5.49
CA TYR A 117 -8.59 4.79 -6.66
C TYR A 117 -8.13 4.22 -8.01
N GLY A 118 -6.97 3.57 -8.07
CA GLY A 118 -6.52 2.90 -9.29
C GLY A 118 -7.38 1.71 -9.69
N THR A 119 -8.17 1.16 -8.78
CA THR A 119 -9.09 0.03 -9.06
C THR A 119 -10.37 0.44 -9.81
N VAL A 120 -10.52 1.71 -10.17
CA VAL A 120 -11.59 2.18 -11.08
C VAL A 120 -11.48 1.58 -12.48
N LEU A 121 -10.28 1.12 -12.85
CA LEU A 121 -10.06 0.40 -14.10
C LEU A 121 -10.85 -0.91 -14.13
N ASP A 122 -11.18 -1.36 -15.34
CA ASP A 122 -11.85 -2.64 -15.55
C ASP A 122 -10.96 -3.85 -15.15
N ASP A 123 -11.59 -5.00 -15.02
CA ASP A 123 -10.91 -6.22 -14.62
C ASP A 123 -9.84 -6.66 -15.61
N GLU A 124 -10.05 -6.42 -16.91
CA GLU A 124 -9.11 -6.83 -17.95
C GLU A 124 -7.77 -6.12 -17.80
N ALA A 125 -7.81 -4.83 -17.46
CA ALA A 125 -6.61 -4.03 -17.21
C ALA A 125 -5.88 -4.43 -15.92
N LEU A 126 -6.58 -4.94 -14.91
CA LEU A 126 -6.03 -5.24 -13.59
C LEU A 126 -5.64 -6.70 -13.38
N LYS A 127 -6.32 -7.65 -14.05
CA LYS A 127 -6.06 -9.09 -13.96
C LYS A 127 -4.59 -9.50 -14.10
N PRO A 128 -3.75 -8.88 -14.94
CA PRO A 128 -2.34 -9.24 -15.02
C PRO A 128 -1.55 -8.94 -13.73
N TYR A 129 -2.07 -8.07 -12.87
CA TYR A 129 -1.34 -7.52 -11.74
C TYR A 129 -1.86 -7.97 -10.38
N GLY A 130 -3.13 -8.32 -10.25
CA GLY A 130 -3.73 -8.70 -8.96
C GLY A 130 -4.56 -9.96 -9.01
N ASP A 131 -4.67 -10.63 -7.88
CA ASP A 131 -5.53 -11.79 -7.67
C ASP A 131 -6.93 -11.35 -7.20
N TYR A 132 -7.02 -10.20 -6.51
CA TYR A 132 -8.25 -9.60 -5.97
C TYR A 132 -8.26 -8.09 -6.15
N PHE A 133 -9.46 -7.50 -6.28
CA PHE A 133 -9.66 -6.06 -6.49
C PHE A 133 -10.61 -5.51 -5.42
N CYS A 134 -10.07 -4.69 -4.52
CA CYS A 134 -10.83 -4.02 -3.47
C CYS A 134 -11.39 -2.70 -4.02
N ARG A 135 -12.67 -2.71 -4.44
CA ARG A 135 -13.41 -1.54 -4.96
C ARG A 135 -14.45 -1.01 -3.98
N GLU A 136 -14.43 -1.51 -2.78
CA GLU A 136 -15.35 -1.18 -1.70
C GLU A 136 -14.59 -0.75 -0.44
N GLU A 137 -15.27 -0.63 0.66
CA GLU A 137 -14.66 -0.36 1.94
C GLU A 137 -13.70 -1.48 2.36
N GLY A 138 -12.45 -1.09 2.63
CA GLY A 138 -11.35 -2.04 2.76
C GLY A 138 -11.42 -2.97 3.97
N VAL A 139 -11.95 -2.51 5.11
CA VAL A 139 -12.05 -3.35 6.32
C VAL A 139 -12.98 -4.53 6.06
N GLY A 140 -14.19 -4.27 5.59
CA GLY A 140 -15.16 -5.32 5.28
C GLY A 140 -14.65 -6.26 4.20
N PHE A 141 -14.00 -5.72 3.16
CA PHE A 141 -13.40 -6.53 2.12
C PHE A 141 -12.34 -7.50 2.65
N PHE A 142 -11.36 -7.00 3.42
CA PHE A 142 -10.28 -7.86 3.95
C PHE A 142 -10.80 -8.84 4.98
N ARG A 143 -11.74 -8.46 5.86
CA ARG A 143 -12.33 -9.40 6.82
C ARG A 143 -13.01 -10.57 6.12
N ARG A 144 -13.82 -10.32 5.08
CA ARG A 144 -14.40 -11.41 4.26
C ARG A 144 -13.35 -12.27 3.58
N LEU A 145 -12.31 -11.66 3.00
CA LEU A 145 -11.21 -12.37 2.33
C LEU A 145 -10.42 -13.28 3.31
N LEU A 146 -10.28 -12.85 4.55
CA LEU A 146 -9.58 -13.58 5.60
C LEU A 146 -10.47 -14.62 6.30
N GLY A 147 -11.78 -14.52 6.14
CA GLY A 147 -12.76 -15.34 6.84
C GLY A 147 -13.01 -14.89 8.29
N GLU A 148 -12.77 -13.61 8.56
CA GLU A 148 -13.04 -12.99 9.86
C GLU A 148 -14.51 -12.54 9.97
N PRO A 149 -15.08 -12.51 11.19
CA PRO A 149 -16.45 -12.04 11.40
C PRO A 149 -16.57 -10.54 11.07
N GLU A 150 -17.74 -10.11 10.64
CA GLU A 150 -18.02 -8.68 10.44
C GLU A 150 -17.92 -7.93 11.77
N LEU A 151 -17.37 -6.71 11.69
CA LEU A 151 -17.33 -5.81 12.83
C LEU A 151 -18.51 -4.83 12.80
N PRO A 152 -19.07 -4.47 13.97
CA PRO A 152 -20.06 -3.40 14.06
C PRO A 152 -19.40 -2.05 13.72
N ARG A 153 -20.14 -1.17 13.07
CA ARG A 153 -19.70 0.21 12.85
C ARG A 153 -20.04 1.09 14.05
N PRO A 154 -19.26 2.13 14.34
CA PRO A 154 -18.05 2.58 13.62
C PRO A 154 -16.85 1.69 13.93
N TYR A 155 -15.96 1.55 12.94
CA TYR A 155 -14.69 0.85 13.10
C TYR A 155 -13.70 1.63 13.97
N THR A 156 -12.74 0.92 14.56
CA THR A 156 -11.68 1.53 15.38
C THR A 156 -10.81 2.46 14.54
N GLN A 157 -10.56 3.66 15.05
CA GLN A 157 -9.68 4.62 14.42
C GLN A 157 -8.24 4.39 14.88
N PRO A 158 -7.25 4.28 13.98
CA PRO A 158 -5.88 4.12 14.38
C PRO A 158 -5.33 5.36 15.09
N LEU A 159 -4.61 5.14 16.18
CA LEU A 159 -3.87 6.21 16.85
C LEU A 159 -2.55 6.45 16.10
N LEU A 160 -2.54 7.47 15.26
CA LEU A 160 -1.35 7.86 14.50
C LEU A 160 -0.44 8.72 15.38
N VAL A 161 0.47 8.09 16.11
CA VAL A 161 1.44 8.79 16.94
C VAL A 161 2.57 9.32 16.04
N SER A 162 2.45 10.54 15.59
CA SER A 162 3.37 11.17 14.61
C SER A 162 4.80 11.35 15.12
N TRP A 163 5.00 11.53 16.44
CA TRP A 163 6.32 11.80 17.00
C TRP A 163 7.29 10.62 16.97
N ARG A 164 6.82 9.37 16.95
CA ARG A 164 7.68 8.19 16.74
C ARG A 164 8.39 8.18 15.38
N ARG A 165 7.90 8.94 14.43
CA ARG A 165 8.45 9.02 13.06
C ARG A 165 9.39 10.20 12.86
N ILE A 166 9.51 11.09 13.83
CA ILE A 166 10.43 12.22 13.79
C ILE A 166 11.83 11.79 14.26
N PHE A 167 11.91 10.80 15.14
CA PHE A 167 13.15 10.34 15.77
C PHE A 167 13.49 8.87 15.49
N GLY A 168 12.74 8.17 14.64
CA GLY A 168 12.92 6.74 14.32
C GLY A 168 13.39 6.46 12.91
#